data_9c2082193d992744b6576dfa45eb807c
#
_entry.id   9c2082193d992744b6576dfa45eb807c
#
_cell.length_a   1.000
_cell.length_b   1.000
_cell.length_c   1.000
_cell.angle_alpha   90.00
_cell.angle_beta   90.00
_cell.angle_gamma   90.00
#
_symmetry.space_group_name_H-M   'P 1'
#
loop_
_entity.id
_entity.type
_entity.pdbx_description
1 polymer ?
#
loop_
_entity_poly.entity_id
_entity_poly.type
_entity_poly.pdbx_seq_one_letter_code
_entity_poly.pdbx_strand_id
1 'polypeptide(L)'
;MAGTREAVQKKKTDSLYRTYTFARRMRNTPKSFIREILKVTENPDIISFAGGLPNPDLIDVGGIAQAAATVLREDGRTALQYATTEGYPPLRQFIADRYKKRLGLDISPAEILITNGSQQCLDLIGKILIDPGDRIAIERPGYLGAIQVFSLYEPVFVPVELQSEGPDPAAFEMAIAGDTAKLFYGIPNSQNPSGITYSEKRRKACADILAGTRTIMVEDDAYGELRFSDRSYPPFKKYLPDQTLLIGSFSKIVAPGMRLGWICAPQPVMDQLVVAKQASDLHSNYLSQRIASRYLADTDIDAHIRKIRGVYREQRDSMIAAMQNDMPKGVTWT
;
A
#
# COMPACT_ATOMS: atom_id res chain seq x y z
N MET A 1 16.31 -29.66 32.70
CA MET A 1 17.16 -28.47 32.45
C MET A 1 16.54 -27.42 31.47
N ALA A 2 15.60 -27.80 30.62
CA ALA A 2 14.91 -26.81 29.73
C ALA A 2 13.95 -25.86 30.49
N GLY A 3 13.16 -26.34 31.42
CA GLY A 3 12.18 -25.52 32.16
C GLY A 3 12.78 -24.44 33.08
N THR A 4 14.04 -24.63 33.52
CA THR A 4 14.74 -23.63 34.36
C THR A 4 15.24 -22.43 33.49
N ARG A 5 15.62 -22.67 32.25
CA ARG A 5 16.05 -21.60 31.32
C ARG A 5 14.88 -20.73 30.87
N GLU A 6 13.75 -21.35 30.54
CA GLU A 6 12.51 -20.60 30.18
C GLU A 6 11.98 -19.73 31.32
N ALA A 7 11.96 -20.28 32.54
CA ALA A 7 11.53 -19.55 33.74
C ALA A 7 12.47 -18.38 34.08
N VAL A 8 13.78 -18.53 33.88
CA VAL A 8 14.76 -17.45 34.09
C VAL A 8 14.62 -16.37 32.98
N GLN A 9 14.39 -16.80 31.74
CA GLN A 9 14.18 -15.87 30.60
C GLN A 9 12.89 -15.07 30.78
N LYS A 10 11.80 -15.71 31.21
CA LYS A 10 10.52 -15.06 31.51
C LYS A 10 10.64 -14.05 32.66
N LYS A 11 11.32 -14.41 33.77
CA LYS A 11 11.58 -13.47 34.86
C LYS A 11 12.44 -12.27 34.47
N LYS A 12 13.43 -12.46 33.60
CA LYS A 12 14.30 -11.40 33.07
C LYS A 12 13.52 -10.46 32.14
N THR A 13 12.63 -11.00 31.32
CA THR A 13 11.73 -10.24 30.46
C THR A 13 10.73 -9.44 31.29
N ASP A 14 10.08 -10.04 32.29
CA ASP A 14 9.14 -9.36 33.19
C ASP A 14 9.80 -8.24 34.01
N SER A 15 11.07 -8.42 34.42
CA SER A 15 11.87 -7.40 35.10
C SER A 15 12.16 -6.19 34.18
N LEU A 16 12.49 -6.45 32.91
CA LEU A 16 12.72 -5.39 31.91
C LEU A 16 11.44 -4.60 31.59
N TYR A 17 10.28 -5.27 31.48
CA TYR A 17 9.00 -4.59 31.27
C TYR A 17 8.56 -3.70 32.44
N ARG A 18 9.05 -3.92 33.65
CA ARG A 18 8.83 -3.03 34.80
C ARG A 18 9.65 -1.74 34.75
N THR A 19 10.73 -1.73 33.99
CA THR A 19 11.65 -0.59 33.86
C THR A 19 11.18 0.44 32.84
N TYR A 20 10.38 0.00 31.85
CA TYR A 20 9.93 0.87 30.73
C TYR A 20 8.43 1.13 30.80
N THR A 21 8.06 2.40 30.74
CA THR A 21 6.66 2.82 30.57
C THR A 21 6.43 3.14 29.09
N PHE A 22 5.78 2.20 28.39
CA PHE A 22 5.47 2.39 26.96
C PHE A 22 4.30 3.34 26.76
N ALA A 23 4.28 4.02 25.61
CA ALA A 23 3.17 4.87 25.22
C ALA A 23 1.84 4.07 25.20
N ARG A 24 0.74 4.72 25.62
CA ARG A 24 -0.58 4.07 25.74
C ARG A 24 -1.00 3.36 24.46
N ARG A 25 -0.82 4.01 23.31
CA ARG A 25 -1.14 3.46 21.99
C ARG A 25 -0.47 2.12 21.66
N MET A 26 0.70 1.84 22.25
CA MET A 26 1.42 0.56 22.03
C MET A 26 0.76 -0.63 22.73
N ARG A 27 -0.10 -0.40 23.72
CA ARG A 27 -0.78 -1.48 24.44
C ARG A 27 -1.85 -2.18 23.60
N ASN A 28 -2.49 -1.43 22.71
CA ASN A 28 -3.62 -1.89 21.88
C ASN A 28 -3.22 -2.15 20.42
N THR A 29 -1.97 -1.84 20.05
CA THR A 29 -1.51 -2.07 18.68
C THR A 29 -1.19 -3.55 18.47
N PRO A 30 -1.88 -4.24 17.55
CA PRO A 30 -1.64 -5.67 17.30
C PRO A 30 -0.24 -5.88 16.72
N LYS A 31 0.38 -7.01 17.06
CA LYS A 31 1.59 -7.46 16.36
C LYS A 31 1.22 -7.77 14.90
N SER A 32 2.17 -7.54 13.99
CA SER A 32 1.96 -7.86 12.57
C SER A 32 1.82 -9.38 12.38
N PHE A 33 0.60 -9.82 12.13
CA PHE A 33 0.32 -11.21 11.77
C PHE A 33 1.04 -11.62 10.48
N ILE A 34 1.14 -10.70 9.51
CA ILE A 34 1.89 -10.92 8.26
C ILE A 34 3.36 -11.24 8.56
N ARG A 35 3.98 -10.54 9.52
CA ARG A 35 5.38 -10.79 9.89
C ARG A 35 5.59 -12.17 10.52
N GLU A 36 4.65 -12.64 11.33
CA GLU A 36 4.73 -13.99 11.91
C GLU A 36 4.62 -15.08 10.82
N ILE A 37 3.74 -14.88 9.85
CA ILE A 37 3.62 -15.75 8.67
C ILE A 37 4.91 -15.72 7.83
N LEU A 38 5.47 -14.55 7.57
CA LEU A 38 6.70 -14.44 6.76
C LEU A 38 7.89 -15.18 7.40
N LYS A 39 7.98 -15.27 8.72
CA LYS A 39 9.01 -16.09 9.38
C LYS A 39 8.87 -17.59 9.08
N VAL A 40 7.63 -18.07 8.96
CA VAL A 40 7.38 -19.47 8.59
C VAL A 40 7.75 -19.74 7.15
N THR A 41 7.60 -18.75 6.26
CA THR A 41 7.91 -18.87 4.83
C THR A 41 9.42 -18.77 4.51
N GLU A 42 10.27 -18.46 5.48
CA GLU A 42 11.73 -18.55 5.35
C GLU A 42 12.23 -20.00 5.23
N ASN A 43 11.42 -20.98 5.66
CA ASN A 43 11.75 -22.38 5.48
C ASN A 43 11.48 -22.82 4.03
N PRO A 44 12.52 -23.26 3.26
CA PRO A 44 12.38 -23.64 1.86
C PRO A 44 11.48 -24.88 1.62
N ASP A 45 11.24 -25.69 2.66
CA ASP A 45 10.37 -26.87 2.57
C ASP A 45 8.87 -26.53 2.64
N ILE A 46 8.53 -25.27 2.89
CA ILE A 46 7.14 -24.81 3.03
C ILE A 46 6.69 -24.11 1.76
N ILE A 47 5.67 -24.65 1.09
CA ILE A 47 4.94 -23.96 0.03
C ILE A 47 3.94 -23.01 0.69
N SER A 48 4.18 -21.71 0.59
CA SER A 48 3.35 -20.70 1.24
C SER A 48 2.30 -20.12 0.28
N PHE A 49 1.05 -20.14 0.70
CA PHE A 49 -0.06 -19.44 0.06
C PHE A 49 -0.47 -18.16 0.84
N ALA A 50 0.31 -17.78 1.86
CA ALA A 50 -0.14 -16.79 2.84
C ALA A 50 0.40 -15.38 2.63
N GLY A 51 1.45 -15.15 1.93
CA GLY A 51 2.16 -13.86 1.99
C GLY A 51 1.93 -12.89 0.83
N GLY A 52 1.46 -13.35 -0.33
CA GLY A 52 1.29 -12.51 -1.53
C GLY A 52 2.58 -11.78 -1.94
N LEU A 53 3.75 -12.35 -1.67
CA LEU A 53 5.04 -11.77 -2.05
C LEU A 53 5.18 -11.79 -3.57
N PRO A 54 5.76 -10.71 -4.18
CA PRO A 54 6.14 -10.76 -5.58
C PRO A 54 7.07 -11.94 -5.88
N ASN A 55 6.84 -12.60 -7.01
CA ASN A 55 7.72 -13.68 -7.47
C ASN A 55 9.14 -13.13 -7.71
N PRO A 56 10.16 -13.63 -7.00
CA PRO A 56 11.53 -13.13 -7.10
C PRO A 56 12.14 -13.32 -8.50
N ASP A 57 11.72 -14.34 -9.25
CA ASP A 57 12.21 -14.61 -10.62
C ASP A 57 11.73 -13.57 -11.64
N LEU A 58 10.74 -12.76 -11.27
CA LEU A 58 10.22 -11.69 -12.12
C LEU A 58 10.87 -10.33 -11.80
N ILE A 59 11.75 -10.25 -10.81
CA ILE A 59 12.49 -9.02 -10.50
C ILE A 59 13.63 -8.88 -11.50
N ASP A 60 13.69 -7.75 -12.22
CA ASP A 60 14.77 -7.44 -13.16
C ASP A 60 16.04 -7.00 -12.41
N VAL A 61 16.72 -7.97 -11.79
CA VAL A 61 17.96 -7.73 -11.03
C VAL A 61 19.05 -7.13 -11.92
N GLY A 62 19.16 -7.60 -13.18
CA GLY A 62 20.16 -7.10 -14.14
C GLY A 62 19.98 -5.63 -14.48
N GLY A 63 18.76 -5.23 -14.85
CA GLY A 63 18.44 -3.85 -15.16
C GLY A 63 18.62 -2.92 -13.96
N ILE A 64 18.20 -3.36 -12.77
CA ILE A 64 18.40 -2.59 -11.53
C ILE A 64 19.90 -2.44 -11.19
N ALA A 65 20.70 -3.50 -11.35
CA ALA A 65 22.14 -3.45 -11.10
C ALA A 65 22.84 -2.49 -12.07
N GLN A 66 22.48 -2.52 -13.35
CA GLN A 66 23.01 -1.58 -14.35
C GLN A 66 22.63 -0.13 -14.03
N ALA A 67 21.39 0.15 -13.67
CA ALA A 67 20.94 1.47 -13.25
C ALA A 67 21.69 1.96 -12.02
N ALA A 68 21.91 1.10 -11.02
CA ALA A 68 22.66 1.42 -9.81
C ALA A 68 24.12 1.78 -10.12
N ALA A 69 24.81 0.96 -10.95
CA ALA A 69 26.17 1.24 -11.38
C ALA A 69 26.27 2.58 -12.14
N THR A 70 25.32 2.85 -13.00
CA THR A 70 25.25 4.11 -13.78
C THR A 70 25.05 5.32 -12.87
N VAL A 71 24.08 5.28 -11.95
CA VAL A 71 23.83 6.37 -10.99
C VAL A 71 25.08 6.66 -10.14
N LEU A 72 25.72 5.63 -9.61
CA LEU A 72 26.90 5.82 -8.77
C LEU A 72 28.10 6.37 -9.55
N ARG A 73 28.29 5.95 -10.81
CA ARG A 73 29.36 6.43 -11.67
C ARG A 73 29.15 7.88 -12.11
N GLU A 74 27.93 8.23 -12.53
CA GLU A 74 27.64 9.51 -13.18
C GLU A 74 27.33 10.63 -12.18
N ASP A 75 26.67 10.28 -11.06
CA ASP A 75 26.15 11.26 -10.10
C ASP A 75 26.19 10.76 -8.64
N GLY A 76 27.13 9.89 -8.33
CA GLY A 76 27.22 9.22 -7.04
C GLY A 76 27.32 10.18 -5.85
N ARG A 77 28.04 11.30 -5.98
CA ARG A 77 28.17 12.29 -4.90
C ARG A 77 26.82 12.89 -4.52
N THR A 78 26.00 13.25 -5.50
CA THR A 78 24.65 13.79 -5.26
C THR A 78 23.69 12.68 -4.80
N ALA A 79 23.79 11.49 -5.39
CA ALA A 79 22.91 10.36 -5.04
C ALA A 79 23.08 9.88 -3.59
N LEU A 80 24.25 10.11 -3.00
CA LEU A 80 24.61 9.73 -1.62
C LEU A 80 24.48 10.88 -0.62
N GLN A 81 24.01 12.07 -1.04
CA GLN A 81 23.81 13.24 -0.19
C GLN A 81 22.34 13.30 0.29
N TYR A 82 22.10 14.15 1.29
CA TYR A 82 20.74 14.54 1.68
C TYR A 82 19.98 15.19 0.52
N ALA A 83 18.65 15.03 0.54
CA ALA A 83 17.76 15.54 -0.51
C ALA A 83 16.51 16.21 0.07
N THR A 84 15.65 16.71 -0.82
CA THR A 84 14.37 17.27 -0.44
C THR A 84 13.41 16.20 0.07
N THR A 85 12.53 16.58 0.98
CA THR A 85 11.55 15.70 1.61
C THR A 85 10.58 15.09 0.60
N GLU A 86 10.15 15.87 -0.37
CA GLU A 86 9.16 15.48 -1.38
C GLU A 86 9.66 14.37 -2.29
N GLY A 87 10.98 14.26 -2.44
CA GLY A 87 11.63 13.23 -3.24
C GLY A 87 12.17 13.73 -4.58
N TYR A 88 12.81 12.82 -5.30
CA TYR A 88 13.54 13.08 -6.54
C TYR A 88 12.63 13.58 -7.67
N PRO A 89 12.84 14.83 -8.18
CA PRO A 89 11.91 15.45 -9.14
C PRO A 89 11.67 14.62 -10.41
N PRO A 90 12.68 14.00 -11.06
CA PRO A 90 12.44 13.16 -12.23
C PRO A 90 11.57 11.93 -11.93
N LEU A 91 11.66 11.33 -10.74
CA LEU A 91 10.80 10.22 -10.35
C LEU A 91 9.35 10.67 -10.13
N ARG A 92 9.15 11.83 -9.52
CA ARG A 92 7.82 12.45 -9.34
C ARG A 92 7.20 12.78 -10.70
N GLN A 93 7.99 13.32 -11.64
CA GLN A 93 7.54 13.59 -13.00
C GLN A 93 7.14 12.30 -13.72
N PHE A 94 7.95 11.24 -13.63
CA PHE A 94 7.62 9.93 -14.22
C PHE A 94 6.26 9.41 -13.70
N ILE A 95 6.00 9.53 -12.40
CA ILE A 95 4.73 9.08 -11.80
C ILE A 95 3.56 9.91 -12.35
N ALA A 96 3.69 11.23 -12.43
CA ALA A 96 2.68 12.13 -12.99
C ALA A 96 2.35 11.78 -14.46
N ASP A 97 3.38 11.64 -15.29
CA ASP A 97 3.24 11.28 -16.71
C ASP A 97 2.58 9.90 -16.87
N ARG A 98 2.92 8.95 -15.99
CA ARG A 98 2.33 7.62 -16.01
C ARG A 98 0.84 7.65 -15.68
N TYR A 99 0.41 8.40 -14.67
CA TYR A 99 -1.00 8.60 -14.36
C TYR A 99 -1.75 9.26 -15.52
N LYS A 100 -1.16 10.28 -16.13
CA LYS A 100 -1.74 10.95 -17.30
C LYS A 100 -1.91 10.00 -18.48
N LYS A 101 -0.84 9.28 -18.84
CA LYS A 101 -0.83 8.32 -19.96
C LYS A 101 -1.84 7.18 -19.78
N ARG A 102 -1.91 6.60 -18.57
CA ARG A 102 -2.67 5.39 -18.30
C ARG A 102 -4.12 5.62 -17.91
N LEU A 103 -4.39 6.66 -17.15
CA LEU A 103 -5.68 6.88 -16.51
C LEU A 103 -6.31 8.23 -16.88
N GLY A 104 -5.61 9.06 -17.64
CA GLY A 104 -6.06 10.40 -17.98
C GLY A 104 -6.19 11.30 -16.75
N LEU A 105 -5.38 11.05 -15.70
CA LEU A 105 -5.30 11.90 -14.53
C LEU A 105 -4.22 12.96 -14.73
N ASP A 106 -4.58 14.22 -14.54
CA ASP A 106 -3.65 15.33 -14.59
C ASP A 106 -3.22 15.69 -13.16
N ILE A 107 -2.17 15.02 -12.71
CA ILE A 107 -1.57 15.21 -11.37
C ILE A 107 -0.26 15.96 -11.55
N SER A 108 -0.11 17.08 -10.84
CA SER A 108 1.15 17.82 -10.83
C SER A 108 2.23 17.05 -10.06
N PRO A 109 3.49 17.05 -10.50
CA PRO A 109 4.59 16.53 -9.68
C PRO A 109 4.66 17.15 -8.27
N ALA A 110 4.16 18.39 -8.08
CA ALA A 110 4.08 19.04 -6.78
C ALA A 110 3.08 18.35 -5.83
N GLU A 111 2.08 17.66 -6.37
CA GLU A 111 1.10 16.87 -5.61
C GLU A 111 1.57 15.46 -5.27
N ILE A 112 2.86 15.13 -5.52
CA ILE A 112 3.41 13.78 -5.32
C ILE A 112 4.52 13.83 -4.27
N LEU A 113 4.38 13.03 -3.20
CA LEU A 113 5.38 12.80 -2.16
C LEU A 113 5.90 11.37 -2.25
N ILE A 114 7.21 11.20 -2.41
CA ILE A 114 7.85 9.88 -2.38
C ILE A 114 8.01 9.40 -0.95
N THR A 115 7.66 8.14 -0.70
CA THR A 115 7.66 7.51 0.62
C THR A 115 8.44 6.21 0.64
N ASN A 116 8.76 5.71 1.84
CA ASN A 116 9.38 4.40 2.04
C ASN A 116 8.35 3.25 1.90
N GLY A 117 7.80 3.12 0.68
CA GLY A 117 6.68 2.24 0.34
C GLY A 117 5.34 2.80 0.82
N SER A 118 4.24 2.19 0.35
CA SER A 118 2.86 2.59 0.70
C SER A 118 2.56 2.51 2.21
N GLN A 119 3.28 1.67 2.96
CA GLN A 119 3.13 1.59 4.41
C GLN A 119 3.42 2.93 5.10
N GLN A 120 4.42 3.67 4.63
CA GLN A 120 4.69 5.01 5.16
C GLN A 120 3.62 6.02 4.74
N CYS A 121 2.99 5.86 3.56
CA CYS A 121 1.84 6.70 3.20
C CYS A 121 0.74 6.58 4.26
N LEU A 122 0.39 5.35 4.65
CA LEU A 122 -0.63 5.10 5.68
C LEU A 122 -0.24 5.71 7.04
N ASP A 123 1.02 5.58 7.44
CA ASP A 123 1.53 6.16 8.69
C ASP A 123 1.45 7.71 8.69
N LEU A 124 1.85 8.34 7.58
CA LEU A 124 1.77 9.79 7.43
C LEU A 124 0.32 10.27 7.40
N ILE A 125 -0.58 9.57 6.71
CA ILE A 125 -2.03 9.86 6.70
C ILE A 125 -2.59 9.77 8.12
N GLY A 126 -2.25 8.70 8.85
CA GLY A 126 -2.64 8.55 10.25
C GLY A 126 -2.17 9.71 11.12
N LYS A 127 -0.91 10.14 10.97
CA LYS A 127 -0.32 11.25 11.72
C LYS A 127 -1.03 12.58 11.52
N ILE A 128 -1.47 12.87 10.31
CA ILE A 128 -2.02 14.20 9.98
C ILE A 128 -3.55 14.27 10.06
N LEU A 129 -4.24 13.11 10.05
CA LEU A 129 -5.70 13.09 9.97
C LEU A 129 -6.39 12.40 11.14
N ILE A 130 -5.72 11.55 11.93
CA ILE A 130 -6.42 10.70 12.90
C ILE A 130 -6.02 11.05 14.33
N ASP A 131 -7.01 11.47 15.11
CA ASP A 131 -6.92 11.59 16.57
C ASP A 131 -7.58 10.38 17.26
N PRO A 132 -7.20 10.07 18.52
CA PRO A 132 -7.83 8.99 19.28
C PRO A 132 -9.35 9.13 19.37
N GLY A 133 -10.08 8.09 18.98
CA GLY A 133 -11.54 8.05 18.96
C GLY A 133 -12.19 8.50 17.65
N ASP A 134 -11.43 9.05 16.70
CA ASP A 134 -11.95 9.33 15.36
C ASP A 134 -12.44 8.07 14.66
N ARG A 135 -13.52 8.19 13.94
CA ARG A 135 -14.07 7.08 13.15
C ARG A 135 -13.41 7.02 11.77
N ILE A 136 -12.93 5.85 11.39
CA ILE A 136 -12.45 5.59 10.03
C ILE A 136 -13.17 4.40 9.43
N ALA A 137 -13.70 4.59 8.23
CA ALA A 137 -14.34 3.51 7.48
C ALA A 137 -13.26 2.68 6.77
N ILE A 138 -13.41 1.35 6.79
CA ILE A 138 -12.47 0.41 6.17
C ILE A 138 -13.22 -0.79 5.62
N GLU A 139 -12.73 -1.33 4.52
CA GLU A 139 -13.27 -2.55 3.92
C GLU A 139 -13.29 -3.74 4.90
N ARG A 140 -14.28 -4.60 4.76
CA ARG A 140 -14.34 -5.91 5.45
C ARG A 140 -14.50 -7.04 4.41
N PRO A 141 -13.51 -7.94 4.25
CA PRO A 141 -12.23 -7.97 4.95
C PRO A 141 -11.32 -6.80 4.59
N GLY A 142 -10.54 -6.29 5.57
CA GLY A 142 -9.63 -5.16 5.40
C GLY A 142 -8.17 -5.57 5.30
N TYR A 143 -7.34 -4.70 4.73
CA TYR A 143 -5.90 -4.90 4.64
C TYR A 143 -5.24 -4.79 6.02
N LEU A 144 -4.61 -5.89 6.47
CA LEU A 144 -4.00 -5.97 7.80
C LEU A 144 -2.92 -4.91 8.05
N GLY A 145 -2.18 -4.53 6.99
CA GLY A 145 -1.15 -3.49 7.11
C GLY A 145 -1.75 -2.10 7.43
N ALA A 146 -2.88 -1.76 6.82
CA ALA A 146 -3.59 -0.51 7.13
C ALA A 146 -4.19 -0.54 8.53
N ILE A 147 -4.86 -1.64 8.91
CA ILE A 147 -5.41 -1.82 10.25
C ILE A 147 -4.31 -1.65 11.31
N GLN A 148 -3.15 -2.29 11.11
CA GLN A 148 -2.04 -2.19 12.05
C GLN A 148 -1.51 -0.76 12.20
N VAL A 149 -1.31 -0.06 11.08
CA VAL A 149 -0.80 1.32 11.10
C VAL A 149 -1.80 2.26 11.76
N PHE A 150 -3.05 2.23 11.32
CA PHE A 150 -4.07 3.12 11.85
C PHE A 150 -4.36 2.84 13.34
N SER A 151 -4.25 1.60 13.81
CA SER A 151 -4.40 1.27 15.23
C SER A 151 -3.44 2.04 16.15
N LEU A 152 -2.28 2.51 15.64
CA LEU A 152 -1.36 3.37 16.40
C LEU A 152 -1.96 4.73 16.77
N TYR A 153 -2.98 5.16 16.03
CA TYR A 153 -3.69 6.43 16.24
C TYR A 153 -5.00 6.25 17.01
N GLU A 154 -5.27 5.05 17.51
CA GLU A 154 -6.42 4.69 18.35
C GLU A 154 -7.79 5.08 17.75
N PRO A 155 -8.06 4.85 16.43
CA PRO A 155 -9.37 5.17 15.84
C PRO A 155 -10.44 4.15 16.24
N VAL A 156 -11.68 4.48 15.92
CA VAL A 156 -12.81 3.56 15.89
C VAL A 156 -13.02 3.09 14.45
N PHE A 157 -12.75 1.82 14.16
CA PHE A 157 -12.97 1.26 12.83
C PHE A 157 -14.46 1.03 12.56
N VAL A 158 -14.92 1.49 11.40
CA VAL A 158 -16.28 1.26 10.88
C VAL A 158 -16.16 0.33 9.67
N PRO A 159 -16.57 -0.94 9.79
CA PRO A 159 -16.45 -1.89 8.69
C PRO A 159 -17.44 -1.59 7.58
N VAL A 160 -16.95 -1.69 6.33
CA VAL A 160 -17.74 -1.59 5.10
C VAL A 160 -17.66 -2.94 4.38
N GLU A 161 -18.78 -3.64 4.30
CA GLU A 161 -18.85 -4.95 3.64
C GLU A 161 -18.58 -4.86 2.15
N LEU A 162 -17.75 -5.76 1.65
CA LEU A 162 -17.52 -5.92 0.23
C LEU A 162 -18.46 -6.97 -0.37
N GLN A 163 -19.10 -6.59 -1.46
CA GLN A 163 -19.76 -7.49 -2.39
C GLN A 163 -18.84 -7.80 -3.57
N SER A 164 -19.27 -8.66 -4.50
CA SER A 164 -18.45 -9.12 -5.65
C SER A 164 -17.91 -8.00 -6.54
N GLU A 165 -18.53 -6.83 -6.55
CA GLU A 165 -18.15 -5.68 -7.36
C GLU A 165 -17.70 -4.45 -6.55
N GLY A 166 -17.40 -4.61 -5.26
CA GLY A 166 -17.04 -3.54 -4.35
C GLY A 166 -18.06 -3.31 -3.24
N PRO A 167 -17.99 -2.21 -2.48
CA PRO A 167 -18.91 -1.91 -1.38
C PRO A 167 -20.36 -1.88 -1.82
N ASP A 168 -21.25 -2.35 -0.96
CA ASP A 168 -22.68 -2.05 -1.11
C ASP A 168 -22.92 -0.56 -0.88
N PRO A 169 -23.56 0.18 -1.82
CA PRO A 169 -23.71 1.63 -1.68
C PRO A 169 -24.52 2.06 -0.46
N ALA A 170 -25.57 1.33 -0.09
CA ALA A 170 -26.38 1.68 1.06
C ALA A 170 -25.64 1.44 2.38
N ALA A 171 -24.92 0.31 2.49
CA ALA A 171 -24.04 0.05 3.63
C ALA A 171 -22.88 1.04 3.70
N PHE A 172 -22.33 1.43 2.56
CA PHE A 172 -21.27 2.45 2.47
C PHE A 172 -21.77 3.81 2.95
N GLU A 173 -22.93 4.25 2.47
CA GLU A 173 -23.54 5.50 2.88
C GLU A 173 -23.79 5.53 4.40
N MET A 174 -24.33 4.44 4.97
CA MET A 174 -24.53 4.34 6.43
C MET A 174 -23.21 4.42 7.21
N ALA A 175 -22.13 3.86 6.69
CA ALA A 175 -20.83 3.86 7.36
C ALA A 175 -20.19 5.27 7.46
N ILE A 176 -20.52 6.16 6.50
CA ILE A 176 -19.95 7.52 6.43
C ILE A 176 -21.00 8.62 6.71
N ALA A 177 -22.26 8.23 6.98
CA ALA A 177 -23.38 9.17 7.17
C ALA A 177 -23.08 10.21 8.27
N GLY A 178 -23.52 11.45 8.04
CA GLY A 178 -23.43 12.54 9.00
C GLY A 178 -21.99 12.99 9.30
N ASP A 179 -21.06 12.85 8.36
CA ASP A 179 -19.64 13.19 8.52
C ASP A 179 -18.98 12.48 9.73
N THR A 180 -19.47 11.31 10.08
CA THR A 180 -18.99 10.59 11.28
C THR A 180 -17.66 9.90 11.04
N ALA A 181 -17.28 9.59 9.79
CA ALA A 181 -16.00 9.02 9.45
C ALA A 181 -15.08 10.08 8.85
N LYS A 182 -13.87 10.25 9.40
CA LYS A 182 -12.87 11.18 8.86
C LYS A 182 -12.33 10.74 7.50
N LEU A 183 -12.15 9.43 7.33
CA LEU A 183 -11.69 8.88 6.06
C LEU A 183 -12.34 7.50 5.80
N PHE A 184 -12.36 7.13 4.52
CA PHE A 184 -12.57 5.77 4.05
C PHE A 184 -11.29 5.26 3.39
N TYR A 185 -10.76 4.14 3.90
CA TYR A 185 -9.64 3.43 3.28
C TYR A 185 -10.13 2.27 2.45
N GLY A 186 -9.78 2.23 1.17
CA GLY A 186 -10.16 1.18 0.24
C GLY A 186 -9.09 0.83 -0.78
N ILE A 187 -9.12 -0.43 -1.26
CA ILE A 187 -8.25 -0.98 -2.31
C ILE A 187 -9.14 -1.37 -3.50
N PRO A 188 -9.48 -0.44 -4.39
CA PRO A 188 -10.47 -0.71 -5.43
C PRO A 188 -10.00 -1.65 -6.55
N ASN A 189 -8.70 -1.91 -6.66
CA ASN A 189 -8.12 -2.80 -7.66
C ASN A 189 -7.51 -4.03 -6.99
N SER A 190 -8.08 -5.23 -7.25
CA SER A 190 -7.58 -6.52 -6.70
C SER A 190 -7.35 -6.43 -5.20
N GLN A 191 -8.42 -6.14 -4.48
CA GLN A 191 -8.42 -5.89 -3.05
C GLN A 191 -7.66 -6.98 -2.26
N ASN A 192 -6.88 -6.56 -1.30
CA ASN A 192 -6.18 -7.46 -0.40
C ASN A 192 -6.94 -7.58 0.95
N PRO A 193 -7.52 -8.77 1.30
CA PRO A 193 -7.17 -10.09 0.75
C PRO A 193 -8.16 -10.68 -0.26
N SER A 194 -9.29 -10.01 -0.57
CA SER A 194 -10.40 -10.64 -1.29
C SER A 194 -10.20 -10.81 -2.80
N GLY A 195 -9.25 -10.11 -3.42
CA GLY A 195 -9.09 -10.09 -4.88
C GLY A 195 -10.16 -9.30 -5.64
N ILE A 196 -11.18 -8.78 -4.96
CA ILE A 196 -12.29 -8.04 -5.56
C ILE A 196 -11.78 -6.76 -6.22
N THR A 197 -12.30 -6.47 -7.42
CA THR A 197 -12.07 -5.20 -8.10
C THR A 197 -13.40 -4.46 -8.22
N TYR A 198 -13.44 -3.22 -7.73
CA TYR A 198 -14.65 -2.41 -7.81
C TYR A 198 -15.02 -2.12 -9.26
N SER A 199 -16.26 -2.40 -9.63
CA SER A 199 -16.79 -2.01 -10.94
C SER A 199 -16.86 -0.48 -11.06
N GLU A 200 -16.85 0.01 -12.29
CA GLU A 200 -16.97 1.46 -12.55
C GLU A 200 -18.26 2.04 -11.94
N LYS A 201 -19.35 1.28 -12.03
CA LYS A 201 -20.65 1.64 -11.42
C LYS A 201 -20.53 1.81 -9.90
N ARG A 202 -19.83 0.89 -9.23
CA ARG A 202 -19.62 0.96 -7.77
C ARG A 202 -18.72 2.11 -7.38
N ARG A 203 -17.62 2.34 -8.12
CA ARG A 203 -16.73 3.49 -7.89
C ARG A 203 -17.50 4.80 -7.99
N LYS A 204 -18.31 4.95 -9.05
CA LYS A 204 -19.11 6.15 -9.23
C LYS A 204 -20.14 6.33 -8.11
N ALA A 205 -20.90 5.29 -7.76
CA ALA A 205 -21.87 5.37 -6.67
C ALA A 205 -21.22 5.75 -5.34
N CYS A 206 -20.10 5.13 -4.97
CA CYS A 206 -19.37 5.49 -3.75
C CYS A 206 -18.80 6.90 -3.82
N ALA A 207 -18.31 7.34 -4.99
CA ALA A 207 -17.82 8.70 -5.17
C ALA A 207 -18.93 9.75 -5.05
N ASP A 208 -20.13 9.47 -5.63
CA ASP A 208 -21.30 10.37 -5.52
C ASP A 208 -21.74 10.51 -4.04
N ILE A 209 -21.70 9.42 -3.26
CA ILE A 209 -21.98 9.46 -1.81
C ILE A 209 -20.91 10.27 -1.06
N LEU A 210 -19.60 10.03 -1.34
CA LEU A 210 -18.50 10.75 -0.71
C LEU A 210 -18.53 12.25 -1.01
N ALA A 211 -18.91 12.64 -2.23
CA ALA A 211 -18.97 14.05 -2.64
C ALA A 211 -19.93 14.90 -1.77
N GLY A 212 -20.93 14.26 -1.15
CA GLY A 212 -21.86 14.91 -0.20
C GLY A 212 -21.35 15.01 1.23
N THR A 213 -20.09 14.57 1.51
CA THR A 213 -19.52 14.49 2.86
C THR A 213 -18.12 15.11 2.92
N ARG A 214 -17.58 15.26 4.14
CA ARG A 214 -16.18 15.66 4.38
C ARG A 214 -15.24 14.45 4.52
N THR A 215 -15.74 13.24 4.36
CA THR A 215 -14.95 12.00 4.47
C THR A 215 -13.91 11.92 3.35
N ILE A 216 -12.64 11.82 3.70
CA ILE A 216 -11.53 11.72 2.75
C ILE A 216 -11.45 10.30 2.20
N MET A 217 -11.36 10.13 0.88
CA MET A 217 -11.04 8.85 0.25
C MET A 217 -9.53 8.60 0.30
N VAL A 218 -9.10 7.52 0.93
CA VAL A 218 -7.73 6.99 0.82
C VAL A 218 -7.76 5.79 -0.11
N GLU A 219 -7.39 6.02 -1.35
CA GLU A 219 -7.35 5.00 -2.41
C GLU A 219 -5.96 4.37 -2.48
N ASP A 220 -5.84 3.09 -2.08
CA ASP A 220 -4.58 2.34 -2.21
C ASP A 220 -4.57 1.54 -3.51
N ASP A 221 -3.73 1.96 -4.45
CA ASP A 221 -3.62 1.37 -5.80
C ASP A 221 -2.29 0.63 -6.01
N ALA A 222 -1.96 -0.27 -5.10
CA ALA A 222 -0.74 -1.08 -5.23
C ALA A 222 -0.81 -2.09 -6.39
N TYR A 223 -2.01 -2.46 -6.86
CA TYR A 223 -2.24 -3.55 -7.82
C TYR A 223 -2.87 -3.13 -9.14
N GLY A 224 -3.23 -1.87 -9.32
CA GLY A 224 -3.96 -1.41 -10.51
C GLY A 224 -3.25 -1.64 -11.84
N GLU A 225 -1.93 -1.82 -11.81
CA GLU A 225 -1.14 -2.17 -12.99
C GLU A 225 -1.01 -3.67 -13.24
N LEU A 226 -1.38 -4.53 -12.27
CA LEU A 226 -1.23 -5.99 -12.37
C LEU A 226 -2.51 -6.74 -12.75
N ARG A 227 -3.54 -6.01 -13.19
CA ARG A 227 -4.80 -6.64 -13.58
C ARG A 227 -4.64 -7.58 -14.77
N PHE A 228 -5.43 -8.66 -14.77
CA PHE A 228 -5.44 -9.67 -15.82
C PHE A 228 -6.28 -9.29 -17.04
N SER A 229 -7.12 -8.27 -16.92
CA SER A 229 -7.89 -7.69 -18.02
C SER A 229 -7.26 -6.38 -18.51
N ASP A 230 -7.45 -6.04 -19.79
CA ASP A 230 -6.99 -4.76 -20.34
C ASP A 230 -7.91 -3.58 -19.99
N ARG A 231 -9.08 -3.85 -19.40
CA ARG A 231 -10.01 -2.82 -18.97
C ARG A 231 -9.47 -2.09 -17.75
N SER A 232 -9.24 -0.77 -17.87
CA SER A 232 -8.92 0.07 -16.71
C SER A 232 -10.17 0.80 -16.22
N TYR A 233 -10.28 0.90 -14.89
CA TYR A 233 -11.36 1.66 -14.27
C TYR A 233 -10.81 3.00 -13.77
N PRO A 234 -11.60 4.07 -13.87
CA PRO A 234 -11.20 5.36 -13.31
C PRO A 234 -10.97 5.24 -11.81
N PRO A 235 -9.87 5.78 -11.28
CA PRO A 235 -9.67 5.84 -9.83
C PRO A 235 -10.62 6.87 -9.20
N PHE A 236 -10.83 6.79 -7.87
CA PHE A 236 -11.62 7.78 -7.13
C PHE A 236 -11.06 9.19 -7.29
N LYS A 237 -9.74 9.34 -7.37
CA LYS A 237 -9.06 10.62 -7.65
C LYS A 237 -9.59 11.32 -8.90
N LYS A 238 -10.14 10.59 -9.88
CA LYS A 238 -10.75 11.18 -11.09
C LYS A 238 -12.13 11.79 -10.82
N TYR A 239 -12.89 11.21 -9.89
CA TYR A 239 -14.23 11.70 -9.52
C TYR A 239 -14.15 12.76 -8.44
N LEU A 240 -13.19 12.63 -7.52
CA LEU A 240 -13.02 13.44 -6.31
C LEU A 240 -11.56 13.94 -6.21
N PRO A 241 -11.11 14.83 -7.10
CA PRO A 241 -9.70 15.25 -7.19
C PRO A 241 -9.16 15.86 -5.89
N ASP A 242 -9.98 16.64 -5.18
CA ASP A 242 -9.57 17.36 -3.97
C ASP A 242 -9.87 16.58 -2.67
N GLN A 243 -10.63 15.48 -2.77
CA GLN A 243 -11.08 14.67 -1.63
C GLN A 243 -10.41 13.29 -1.59
N THR A 244 -9.56 12.95 -2.58
CA THR A 244 -8.89 11.65 -2.66
C THR A 244 -7.39 11.76 -2.46
N LEU A 245 -6.86 10.97 -1.53
CA LEU A 245 -5.45 10.68 -1.36
C LEU A 245 -5.16 9.36 -2.08
N LEU A 246 -4.41 9.43 -3.20
CA LEU A 246 -4.11 8.24 -4.02
C LEU A 246 -2.71 7.73 -3.68
N ILE A 247 -2.65 6.49 -3.20
CA ILE A 247 -1.40 5.81 -2.84
C ILE A 247 -0.97 4.89 -3.97
N GLY A 248 0.33 4.87 -4.26
CA GLY A 248 0.93 3.95 -5.20
C GLY A 248 2.23 3.34 -4.68
N SER A 249 2.69 2.28 -5.34
CA SER A 249 3.90 1.57 -4.91
C SER A 249 4.64 0.94 -6.08
N PHE A 250 5.98 1.03 -6.07
CA PHE A 250 6.86 0.28 -6.98
C PHE A 250 7.08 -1.17 -6.53
N SER A 251 6.62 -1.54 -5.33
CA SER A 251 6.87 -2.88 -4.76
C SER A 251 6.34 -4.03 -5.61
N LYS A 252 5.28 -3.81 -6.39
CA LYS A 252 4.62 -4.86 -7.17
C LYS A 252 5.01 -4.87 -8.65
N ILE A 253 5.55 -3.76 -9.16
CA ILE A 253 5.89 -3.59 -10.58
C ILE A 253 7.39 -3.40 -10.83
N VAL A 254 8.21 -3.16 -9.80
CA VAL A 254 9.66 -3.07 -9.90
C VAL A 254 10.32 -4.03 -8.92
N ALA A 255 10.42 -3.65 -7.64
CA ALA A 255 11.00 -4.50 -6.60
C ALA A 255 10.58 -4.03 -5.20
N PRO A 256 10.07 -4.92 -4.33
CA PRO A 256 9.66 -4.55 -2.98
C PRO A 256 10.83 -4.13 -2.08
N GLY A 257 12.03 -4.65 -2.34
CA GLY A 257 13.25 -4.33 -1.59
C GLY A 257 13.74 -2.89 -1.74
N MET A 258 13.36 -2.19 -2.81
CA MET A 258 13.70 -0.77 -3.00
C MET A 258 12.99 0.16 -2.02
N ARG A 259 11.91 -0.30 -1.39
CA ARG A 259 11.11 0.45 -0.42
C ARG A 259 10.65 1.81 -0.96
N LEU A 260 10.09 1.84 -2.17
CA LEU A 260 9.57 3.04 -2.80
C LEU A 260 8.06 2.95 -3.02
N GLY A 261 7.35 3.98 -2.58
CA GLY A 261 5.96 4.27 -2.83
C GLY A 261 5.74 5.77 -2.95
N TRP A 262 4.51 6.17 -3.13
CA TRP A 262 4.15 7.59 -3.20
C TRP A 262 2.71 7.82 -2.78
N ILE A 263 2.42 9.07 -2.42
CA ILE A 263 1.07 9.57 -2.20
C ILE A 263 0.84 10.79 -3.10
N CYS A 264 -0.30 10.81 -3.78
CA CYS A 264 -0.79 11.98 -4.50
C CYS A 264 -1.89 12.64 -3.65
N ALA A 265 -1.70 13.90 -3.31
CA ALA A 265 -2.60 14.65 -2.42
C ALA A 265 -2.76 16.09 -2.91
N PRO A 266 -3.92 16.75 -2.63
CA PRO A 266 -4.06 18.17 -2.88
C PRO A 266 -3.13 18.98 -1.98
N GLN A 267 -2.75 20.19 -2.42
CA GLN A 267 -1.70 21.01 -1.80
C GLN A 267 -1.86 21.20 -0.27
N PRO A 268 -3.05 21.51 0.27
CA PRO A 268 -3.19 21.71 1.71
C PRO A 268 -2.86 20.45 2.54
N VAL A 269 -3.14 19.27 1.98
CA VAL A 269 -2.78 17.98 2.61
C VAL A 269 -1.30 17.68 2.40
N MET A 270 -0.77 18.00 1.21
CA MET A 270 0.66 17.81 0.88
C MET A 270 1.56 18.56 1.86
N ASP A 271 1.22 19.81 2.18
CA ASP A 271 1.99 20.63 3.13
C ASP A 271 2.11 19.95 4.51
N GLN A 272 1.02 19.35 5.00
CA GLN A 272 1.03 18.60 6.26
C GLN A 272 1.78 17.27 6.15
N LEU A 273 1.65 16.57 5.03
CA LEU A 273 2.40 15.33 4.78
C LEU A 273 3.90 15.57 4.76
N VAL A 274 4.36 16.67 4.16
CA VAL A 274 5.79 17.06 4.15
C VAL A 274 6.28 17.32 5.57
N VAL A 275 5.55 18.09 6.38
CA VAL A 275 5.90 18.34 7.79
C VAL A 275 5.98 17.04 8.59
N ALA A 276 4.98 16.16 8.45
CA ALA A 276 4.96 14.87 9.14
C ALA A 276 6.10 13.95 8.69
N LYS A 277 6.47 13.98 7.40
CA LYS A 277 7.58 13.22 6.84
C LYS A 277 8.92 13.74 7.32
N GLN A 278 9.12 15.04 7.36
CA GLN A 278 10.34 15.65 7.92
C GLN A 278 10.58 15.18 9.37
N ALA A 279 9.53 15.13 10.18
CA ALA A 279 9.59 14.63 11.55
C ALA A 279 9.79 13.11 11.65
N SER A 280 9.52 12.35 10.58
CA SER A 280 9.61 10.88 10.59
C SER A 280 10.97 10.36 10.14
N ASP A 281 11.44 10.81 8.98
CA ASP A 281 12.65 10.27 8.33
C ASP A 281 13.40 11.30 7.46
N LEU A 282 12.99 12.55 7.50
CA LEU A 282 13.49 13.67 6.71
C LEU A 282 13.17 13.53 5.21
N HIS A 283 13.59 12.45 4.58
CA HIS A 283 13.28 12.06 3.19
C HIS A 283 13.45 10.56 2.99
N SER A 284 12.78 9.99 1.99
CA SER A 284 13.00 8.60 1.57
C SER A 284 14.40 8.41 0.98
N ASN A 285 14.89 7.16 1.02
CA ASN A 285 16.23 6.83 0.50
C ASN A 285 16.44 7.38 -0.91
N TYR A 286 17.31 8.38 -1.03
CA TYR A 286 17.52 9.14 -2.26
C TYR A 286 18.23 8.33 -3.34
N LEU A 287 19.20 7.50 -2.94
CA LEU A 287 19.87 6.58 -3.85
C LEU A 287 18.87 5.63 -4.51
N SER A 288 17.97 5.02 -3.73
CA SER A 288 16.94 4.14 -4.29
C SER A 288 16.03 4.87 -5.27
N GLN A 289 15.67 6.13 -5.00
CA GLN A 289 14.85 6.93 -5.91
C GLN A 289 15.56 7.19 -7.24
N ARG A 290 16.85 7.50 -7.20
CA ARG A 290 17.65 7.76 -8.40
C ARG A 290 17.85 6.49 -9.22
N ILE A 291 18.13 5.35 -8.55
CA ILE A 291 18.22 4.05 -9.21
C ILE A 291 16.90 3.68 -9.87
N ALA A 292 15.78 3.83 -9.17
CA ALA A 292 14.47 3.56 -9.74
C ALA A 292 14.15 4.47 -10.93
N SER A 293 14.44 5.77 -10.82
CA SER A 293 14.25 6.73 -11.92
C SER A 293 15.08 6.37 -13.15
N ARG A 294 16.33 5.98 -12.94
CA ARG A 294 17.23 5.55 -14.03
C ARG A 294 16.74 4.25 -14.67
N TYR A 295 16.40 3.24 -13.86
CA TYR A 295 15.85 1.99 -14.34
C TYR A 295 14.57 2.21 -15.18
N LEU A 296 13.65 3.05 -14.72
CA LEU A 296 12.42 3.37 -15.41
C LEU A 296 12.63 4.16 -16.71
N ALA A 297 13.73 4.94 -16.80
CA ALA A 297 14.10 5.67 -18.02
C ALA A 297 14.75 4.75 -19.07
N ASP A 298 15.52 3.76 -18.63
CA ASP A 298 16.28 2.87 -19.50
C ASP A 298 15.50 1.62 -19.94
N THR A 299 14.36 1.32 -19.30
CA THR A 299 13.61 0.06 -19.47
C THR A 299 12.20 0.31 -19.96
N ASP A 300 11.68 -0.55 -20.86
CA ASP A 300 10.25 -0.59 -21.16
C ASP A 300 9.49 -1.26 -20.00
N ILE A 301 9.12 -0.43 -19.03
CA ILE A 301 8.36 -0.89 -17.85
C ILE A 301 7.01 -1.50 -18.23
N ASP A 302 6.39 -1.06 -19.33
CA ASP A 302 5.11 -1.61 -19.79
C ASP A 302 5.29 -3.04 -20.32
N ALA A 303 6.41 -3.34 -21.00
CA ALA A 303 6.77 -4.71 -21.39
C ALA A 303 7.03 -5.59 -20.17
N HIS A 304 7.75 -5.08 -19.18
CA HIS A 304 8.01 -5.78 -17.92
C HIS A 304 6.71 -6.12 -17.18
N ILE A 305 5.79 -5.18 -17.05
CA ILE A 305 4.47 -5.40 -16.43
C ILE A 305 3.65 -6.42 -17.22
N ARG A 306 3.69 -6.39 -18.56
CA ARG A 306 3.02 -7.43 -19.38
C ARG A 306 3.55 -8.83 -19.09
N LYS A 307 4.88 -8.98 -18.93
CA LYS A 307 5.51 -10.25 -18.53
C LYS A 307 5.00 -10.72 -17.17
N ILE A 308 5.03 -9.85 -16.16
CA ILE A 308 4.52 -10.15 -14.81
C ILE A 308 3.05 -10.60 -14.85
N ARG A 309 2.21 -9.85 -15.57
CA ARG A 309 0.78 -10.19 -15.74
C ARG A 309 0.57 -11.57 -16.37
N GLY A 310 1.40 -11.93 -17.37
CA GLY A 310 1.34 -13.23 -18.03
C GLY A 310 1.55 -14.37 -17.05
N VAL A 311 2.67 -14.32 -16.31
CA VAL A 311 3.02 -15.36 -15.32
C VAL A 311 1.97 -15.44 -14.20
N TYR A 312 1.54 -14.32 -13.65
CA TYR A 312 0.54 -14.33 -12.57
C TYR A 312 -0.84 -14.79 -13.04
N ARG A 313 -1.20 -14.53 -14.30
CA ARG A 313 -2.43 -15.09 -14.90
C ARG A 313 -2.37 -16.62 -14.97
N GLU A 314 -1.28 -17.17 -15.46
CA GLU A 314 -1.06 -18.63 -15.53
C GLU A 314 -1.11 -19.27 -14.15
N GLN A 315 -0.45 -18.66 -13.15
CA GLN A 315 -0.47 -19.15 -11.76
C GLN A 315 -1.89 -19.11 -11.17
N ARG A 316 -2.63 -18.02 -11.37
CA ARG A 316 -4.03 -17.91 -10.96
C ARG A 316 -4.90 -18.98 -11.62
N ASP A 317 -4.78 -19.14 -12.94
CA ASP A 317 -5.63 -20.07 -13.70
C ASP A 317 -5.36 -21.50 -13.27
N SER A 318 -4.09 -21.86 -13.03
CA SER A 318 -3.71 -23.17 -12.45
C SER A 318 -4.31 -23.40 -11.06
N MET A 319 -4.26 -22.38 -10.19
CA MET A 319 -4.85 -22.46 -8.85
C MET A 319 -6.37 -22.65 -8.94
N ILE A 320 -7.06 -21.86 -9.77
CA ILE A 320 -8.52 -21.96 -9.93
C ILE A 320 -8.89 -23.35 -10.45
N ALA A 321 -8.17 -23.88 -11.45
CA ALA A 321 -8.43 -25.20 -11.98
C ALA A 321 -8.27 -26.31 -10.91
N ALA A 322 -7.21 -26.24 -10.08
CA ALA A 322 -7.02 -27.17 -8.97
C ALA A 322 -8.15 -27.05 -7.93
N MET A 323 -8.53 -25.82 -7.56
CA MET A 323 -9.64 -25.61 -6.60
C MET A 323 -10.97 -26.14 -7.13
N GLN A 324 -11.27 -25.95 -8.43
CA GLN A 324 -12.49 -26.50 -9.05
C GLN A 324 -12.55 -28.02 -9.01
N ASN A 325 -11.39 -28.69 -9.16
CA ASN A 325 -11.31 -30.16 -9.19
C ASN A 325 -11.32 -30.78 -7.79
N ASP A 326 -10.62 -30.16 -6.83
CA ASP A 326 -10.24 -30.82 -5.59
C ASP A 326 -11.01 -30.30 -4.37
N MET A 327 -11.67 -29.12 -4.46
CA MET A 327 -12.41 -28.58 -3.33
C MET A 327 -13.76 -29.27 -3.13
N PRO A 328 -14.18 -29.53 -1.87
CA PRO A 328 -15.49 -30.10 -1.57
C PRO A 328 -16.63 -29.20 -2.10
N LYS A 329 -17.78 -29.84 -2.40
CA LYS A 329 -19.00 -29.10 -2.78
C LYS A 329 -19.38 -28.11 -1.69
N GLY A 330 -19.73 -26.88 -2.10
CA GLY A 330 -20.15 -25.80 -1.19
C GLY A 330 -19.00 -24.86 -0.76
N VAL A 331 -17.75 -25.16 -1.09
CA VAL A 331 -16.65 -24.20 -0.95
C VAL A 331 -16.73 -23.16 -2.04
N THR A 332 -16.63 -21.89 -1.66
CA THR A 332 -16.61 -20.74 -2.58
C THR A 332 -15.34 -19.91 -2.37
N TRP A 333 -14.89 -19.23 -3.41
CA TRP A 333 -13.75 -18.31 -3.38
C TRP A 333 -14.04 -17.04 -4.18
N THR A 334 -13.24 -15.99 -3.96
CA THR A 334 -13.29 -14.71 -4.70
C THR A 334 -12.12 -14.60 -5.64
#